data_bf4b339b862c54f4005853894e4d7381
#
_entry.id   bf4b339b862c54f4005853894e4d7381
#
_cell.length_a   1.000
_cell.length_b   1.000
_cell.length_c   1.000
_cell.angle_alpha   90.00
_cell.angle_beta   90.00
_cell.angle_gamma   90.00
#
_symmetry.space_group_name_H-M   'P 1'
#
loop_
_entity.id
_entity.type
_entity.pdbx_description
1 polymer ?
#
loop_
_entity_poly.entity_id
_entity_poly.type
_entity_poly.pdbx_seq_one_letter_code
_entity_poly.pdbx_strand_id
1 'polypeptide(L)'
;VVVLSLLIQGTTIPVMARLLKVAMPNKPEPKDTHDIWLAEKEIVRMSAFKVVAESEAEGHHPDTVEPISDSFDARCFALIRNGSRIEMQSDTVLQAEDLAWYILPDGKVDKMAKYFTETGIGVRENFDFFGEFVVSPAARSGDLALAYGLKLEAGEEGLSLAELFDKRSDSQEPVEGDRIDIGGFMLTAKEVDGGGNIGSMGLKVPR
;
A
#
# COMPACT_ATOMS: atom_id res chain seq x y z
N VAL A 1 0.79 37.46 -12.05
CA VAL A 1 1.05 37.19 -10.64
C VAL A 1 0.42 35.84 -10.23
N VAL A 2 -0.89 35.62 -10.47
CA VAL A 2 -1.61 34.41 -10.05
C VAL A 2 -1.01 33.11 -10.64
N VAL A 3 -0.74 33.08 -11.94
CA VAL A 3 -0.18 31.93 -12.65
C VAL A 3 1.22 31.55 -12.09
N LEU A 4 2.06 32.55 -11.83
CA LEU A 4 3.39 32.34 -11.27
C LEU A 4 3.31 31.81 -9.84
N SER A 5 2.38 32.30 -9.03
CA SER A 5 2.12 31.82 -7.67
C SER A 5 1.68 30.35 -7.66
N LEU A 6 0.75 29.95 -8.54
CA LEU A 6 0.29 28.58 -8.68
C LEU A 6 1.42 27.64 -9.16
N LEU A 7 2.27 28.10 -10.05
CA LEU A 7 3.40 27.31 -10.55
C LEU A 7 4.45 27.08 -9.46
N ILE A 8 4.76 28.11 -8.66
CA ILE A 8 5.67 27.99 -7.51
C ILE A 8 5.07 27.07 -6.45
N GLN A 9 3.79 27.23 -6.10
CA GLN A 9 3.13 26.37 -5.12
C GLN A 9 3.08 24.91 -5.60
N GLY A 10 2.70 24.68 -6.86
CA GLY A 10 2.61 23.33 -7.42
C GLY A 10 3.95 22.57 -7.45
N THR A 11 5.06 23.27 -7.64
CA THR A 11 6.40 22.64 -7.68
C THR A 11 7.04 22.51 -6.30
N THR A 12 6.71 23.38 -5.34
CA THR A 12 7.32 23.37 -4.00
C THR A 12 6.66 22.39 -3.04
N ILE A 13 5.34 22.17 -3.13
CA ILE A 13 4.61 21.28 -2.23
C ILE A 13 5.18 19.85 -2.22
N PRO A 14 5.42 19.16 -3.35
CA PRO A 14 5.99 17.82 -3.35
C PRO A 14 7.39 17.75 -2.74
N VAL A 15 8.21 18.76 -2.98
CA VAL A 15 9.57 18.83 -2.43
C VAL A 15 9.53 19.03 -0.92
N MET A 16 8.67 19.92 -0.43
CA MET A 16 8.50 20.15 1.00
C MET A 16 7.90 18.95 1.71
N ALA A 17 6.92 18.27 1.13
CA ALA A 17 6.32 17.06 1.68
C ALA A 17 7.37 15.94 1.88
N ARG A 18 8.27 15.75 0.93
CA ARG A 18 9.39 14.79 1.05
C ARG A 18 10.39 15.23 2.13
N LEU A 19 10.76 16.52 2.15
CA LEU A 19 11.70 17.06 3.14
C LEU A 19 11.18 16.91 4.57
N LEU A 20 9.89 17.14 4.76
CA LEU A 20 9.21 17.01 6.05
C LEU A 20 8.83 15.56 6.39
N LYS A 21 9.10 14.61 5.48
CA LYS A 21 8.72 13.19 5.63
C LYS A 21 7.24 12.95 5.92
N VAL A 22 6.38 13.81 5.39
CA VAL A 22 4.92 13.69 5.46
C VAL A 22 4.31 13.16 4.16
N ALA A 23 5.12 12.91 3.15
CA ALA A 23 4.66 12.24 1.93
C ALA A 23 4.35 10.78 2.25
N MET A 24 3.11 10.37 2.05
CA MET A 24 2.70 8.99 2.19
C MET A 24 3.31 8.15 1.07
N PRO A 25 3.87 6.95 1.35
CA PRO A 25 4.35 6.06 0.32
C PRO A 25 3.22 5.67 -0.65
N ASN A 26 3.55 5.49 -1.91
CA ASN A 26 2.58 5.00 -2.88
C ASN A 26 2.10 3.61 -2.45
N LYS A 27 0.78 3.44 -2.37
CA LYS A 27 0.18 2.13 -2.13
C LYS A 27 0.36 1.27 -3.38
N PRO A 28 0.80 0.00 -3.25
CA PRO A 28 0.82 -0.91 -4.37
C PRO A 28 -0.62 -1.24 -4.78
N GLU A 29 -1.07 -0.61 -5.85
CA GLU A 29 -2.40 -0.79 -6.43
C GLU A 29 -2.30 -1.09 -7.92
N PRO A 30 -3.24 -1.86 -8.49
CA PRO A 30 -3.33 -1.99 -9.93
C PRO A 30 -3.63 -0.61 -10.55
N LYS A 31 -3.12 -0.36 -11.74
CA LYS A 31 -3.36 0.90 -12.45
C LYS A 31 -4.81 1.02 -12.90
N ASP A 32 -5.44 -0.10 -13.20
CA ASP A 32 -6.83 -0.17 -13.63
C ASP A 32 -7.42 -1.51 -13.22
N THR A 33 -8.72 -1.55 -12.91
CA THR A 33 -9.41 -2.76 -12.46
C THR A 33 -10.86 -2.75 -12.91
N HIS A 34 -11.29 -3.88 -13.50
CA HIS A 34 -12.66 -4.10 -13.93
C HIS A 34 -13.18 -5.43 -13.39
N ASP A 35 -14.35 -5.41 -12.77
CA ASP A 35 -15.01 -6.61 -12.29
C ASP A 35 -15.73 -7.31 -13.46
N ILE A 36 -15.47 -8.60 -13.63
CA ILE A 36 -16.10 -9.46 -14.63
C ILE A 36 -16.92 -10.51 -13.89
N TRP A 37 -18.22 -10.52 -14.13
CA TRP A 37 -19.13 -11.53 -13.61
C TRP A 37 -19.11 -12.75 -14.54
N LEU A 38 -18.58 -13.87 -14.03
CA LEU A 38 -18.55 -15.14 -14.80
C LEU A 38 -19.83 -15.95 -14.55
N ALA A 39 -20.40 -15.85 -13.32
CA ALA A 39 -21.64 -16.51 -12.93
C ALA A 39 -22.32 -15.71 -11.81
N GLU A 40 -23.53 -16.14 -11.35
CA GLU A 40 -24.29 -15.42 -10.32
C GLU A 40 -23.52 -15.14 -9.01
N LYS A 41 -22.46 -15.88 -8.72
CA LYS A 41 -21.66 -15.76 -7.49
C LYS A 41 -20.14 -15.73 -7.71
N GLU A 42 -19.70 -15.73 -8.97
CA GLU A 42 -18.28 -15.76 -9.29
C GLU A 42 -17.86 -14.46 -9.98
N ILE A 43 -17.06 -13.68 -9.27
CA ILE A 43 -16.47 -12.44 -9.77
C ILE A 43 -14.98 -12.67 -9.93
N VAL A 44 -14.46 -12.34 -11.11
CA VAL A 44 -13.02 -12.21 -11.34
C VAL A 44 -12.70 -10.77 -11.67
N ARG A 45 -11.48 -10.35 -11.35
CA ARG A 45 -11.02 -9.00 -11.65
C ARG A 45 -10.04 -9.00 -12.81
N MET A 46 -10.37 -8.24 -13.82
CA MET A 46 -9.43 -7.89 -14.87
C MET A 46 -8.64 -6.68 -14.41
N SER A 47 -7.36 -6.86 -14.11
CA SER A 47 -6.51 -5.83 -13.53
C SER A 47 -5.28 -5.58 -14.37
N ALA A 48 -4.91 -4.31 -14.51
CA ALA A 48 -3.72 -3.86 -15.19
C ALA A 48 -2.65 -3.47 -14.18
N PHE A 49 -1.46 -4.05 -14.31
CA PHE A 49 -0.31 -3.74 -13.46
C PHE A 49 0.77 -3.06 -14.28
N LYS A 50 1.24 -1.93 -13.77
CA LYS A 50 2.37 -1.22 -14.37
C LYS A 50 3.65 -1.74 -13.76
N VAL A 51 4.58 -2.18 -14.58
CA VAL A 51 5.92 -2.60 -14.14
C VAL A 51 6.70 -1.38 -13.70
N VAL A 52 7.04 -1.32 -12.44
CA VAL A 52 7.94 -0.30 -11.89
C VAL A 52 9.38 -0.79 -12.05
N ALA A 53 10.30 0.11 -12.39
CA ALA A 53 11.71 -0.22 -12.49
C ALA A 53 12.25 -0.76 -11.14
N GLU A 54 13.07 -1.81 -11.20
CA GLU A 54 13.61 -2.53 -10.04
C GLU A 54 12.54 -3.27 -9.19
N SER A 55 11.32 -3.45 -9.71
CA SER A 55 10.32 -4.34 -9.10
C SER A 55 10.68 -5.81 -9.36
N GLU A 56 10.11 -6.71 -8.56
CA GLU A 56 10.30 -8.15 -8.76
C GLU A 56 9.77 -8.65 -10.10
N ALA A 57 8.81 -7.96 -10.71
CA ALA A 57 8.25 -8.31 -12.00
C ALA A 57 9.20 -8.03 -13.17
N GLU A 58 10.08 -7.05 -13.05
CA GLU A 58 10.98 -6.65 -14.14
C GLU A 58 11.95 -7.78 -14.50
N GLY A 59 12.06 -8.08 -15.78
CA GLY A 59 12.93 -9.13 -16.31
C GLY A 59 12.34 -10.54 -16.29
N HIS A 60 11.16 -10.76 -15.71
CA HIS A 60 10.47 -12.03 -15.70
C HIS A 60 9.48 -12.16 -16.86
N HIS A 61 9.20 -13.40 -17.28
CA HIS A 61 8.17 -13.65 -18.28
C HIS A 61 6.78 -13.37 -17.70
N PRO A 62 5.86 -12.73 -18.44
CA PRO A 62 4.54 -12.36 -17.92
C PRO A 62 3.72 -13.52 -17.32
N ASP A 63 3.89 -14.75 -17.85
CA ASP A 63 3.16 -15.93 -17.36
C ASP A 63 3.89 -16.68 -16.21
N THR A 64 5.10 -16.28 -15.85
CA THR A 64 5.90 -16.93 -14.76
C THR A 64 6.00 -16.11 -13.50
N VAL A 65 5.04 -15.21 -13.30
CA VAL A 65 5.01 -14.31 -12.13
C VAL A 65 4.74 -15.12 -10.85
N GLU A 66 5.63 -15.02 -9.87
CA GLU A 66 5.60 -15.84 -8.63
C GLU A 66 4.27 -15.83 -7.86
N PRO A 67 3.56 -14.70 -7.69
CA PRO A 67 2.29 -14.70 -6.97
C PRO A 67 1.19 -15.57 -7.60
N ILE A 68 1.39 -16.03 -8.83
CA ILE A 68 0.42 -16.82 -9.59
C ILE A 68 0.78 -18.31 -9.61
N SER A 69 2.05 -18.66 -9.35
CA SER A 69 2.58 -20.02 -9.57
C SER A 69 1.93 -21.10 -8.71
N ASP A 70 1.31 -20.74 -7.60
CA ASP A 70 0.91 -21.73 -6.59
C ASP A 70 -0.48 -22.33 -6.74
N SER A 71 -1.37 -21.82 -7.58
CA SER A 71 -2.73 -22.43 -7.68
C SER A 71 -3.69 -21.83 -8.70
N PHE A 72 -3.29 -20.94 -9.57
CA PHE A 72 -4.23 -20.32 -10.50
C PHE A 72 -3.59 -20.11 -11.88
N ASP A 73 -4.30 -20.57 -12.94
CA ASP A 73 -3.95 -20.35 -14.35
C ASP A 73 -4.11 -18.87 -14.79
N ALA A 74 -3.63 -17.94 -13.96
CA ALA A 74 -3.64 -16.54 -14.34
C ALA A 74 -2.55 -16.30 -15.38
N ARG A 75 -2.98 -16.03 -16.60
CA ARG A 75 -2.10 -15.69 -17.71
C ARG A 75 -2.21 -14.22 -18.03
N CYS A 76 -1.09 -13.63 -18.42
CA CYS A 76 -1.11 -12.31 -19.01
C CYS A 76 -1.82 -12.37 -20.36
N PHE A 77 -3.00 -11.79 -20.47
CA PHE A 77 -3.73 -11.80 -21.74
C PHE A 77 -3.42 -10.62 -22.66
N ALA A 78 -2.81 -9.55 -22.13
CA ALA A 78 -2.35 -8.41 -22.90
C ALA A 78 -1.15 -7.74 -22.24
N LEU A 79 -0.11 -7.49 -23.02
CA LEU A 79 1.06 -6.70 -22.63
C LEU A 79 1.12 -5.47 -23.53
N ILE A 80 1.16 -4.29 -22.90
CA ILE A 80 1.25 -3.02 -23.60
C ILE A 80 2.60 -2.38 -23.29
N ARG A 81 3.36 -2.09 -24.32
CA ARG A 81 4.65 -1.42 -24.25
C ARG A 81 4.64 -0.19 -25.14
N ASN A 82 4.98 0.98 -24.61
CA ASN A 82 4.95 2.25 -25.35
C ASN A 82 3.61 2.51 -26.07
N GLY A 83 2.49 2.16 -25.42
CA GLY A 83 1.14 2.35 -25.96
C GLY A 83 0.72 1.34 -27.03
N SER A 84 1.56 0.35 -27.36
CA SER A 84 1.27 -0.67 -28.36
C SER A 84 1.19 -2.06 -27.72
N ARG A 85 0.25 -2.88 -28.17
CA ARG A 85 0.15 -4.26 -27.73
C ARG A 85 1.35 -5.07 -28.25
N ILE A 86 2.01 -5.79 -27.35
CA ILE A 86 3.09 -6.72 -27.67
C ILE A 86 2.52 -8.11 -27.83
N GLU A 87 2.95 -8.82 -28.89
CA GLU A 87 2.70 -10.24 -29.02
C GLU A 87 3.65 -11.01 -28.11
N MET A 88 3.08 -11.77 -27.17
CA MET A 88 3.87 -12.53 -26.20
C MET A 88 4.48 -13.77 -26.84
N GLN A 89 5.78 -13.89 -26.73
CA GLN A 89 6.58 -15.05 -27.16
C GLN A 89 7.26 -15.66 -25.93
N SER A 90 7.84 -16.84 -26.07
CA SER A 90 8.48 -17.57 -24.95
C SER A 90 9.69 -16.84 -24.33
N ASP A 91 10.26 -15.89 -25.03
CA ASP A 91 11.38 -15.04 -24.58
C ASP A 91 10.94 -13.63 -24.18
N THR A 92 9.64 -13.35 -24.18
CA THR A 92 9.11 -12.06 -23.78
C THR A 92 9.36 -11.84 -22.28
N VAL A 93 10.02 -10.74 -21.94
CA VAL A 93 10.22 -10.33 -20.54
C VAL A 93 9.58 -8.97 -20.29
N LEU A 94 9.08 -8.81 -19.08
CA LEU A 94 8.53 -7.56 -18.57
C LEU A 94 9.65 -6.51 -18.45
N GLN A 95 9.35 -5.30 -18.88
CA GLN A 95 10.25 -4.15 -18.79
C GLN A 95 9.59 -3.04 -17.99
N ALA A 96 10.39 -2.17 -17.39
CA ALA A 96 9.86 -0.98 -16.74
C ALA A 96 8.93 -0.20 -17.67
N GLU A 97 7.85 0.34 -17.10
CA GLU A 97 6.77 1.06 -17.79
C GLU A 97 5.81 0.17 -18.60
N ASP A 98 6.04 -1.13 -18.74
CA ASP A 98 5.07 -2.04 -19.33
C ASP A 98 3.77 -2.04 -18.53
N LEU A 99 2.64 -2.25 -19.23
CA LEU A 99 1.34 -2.47 -18.64
C LEU A 99 0.88 -3.87 -18.95
N ALA A 100 0.85 -4.73 -17.94
CA ALA A 100 0.46 -6.13 -18.07
C ALA A 100 -0.94 -6.37 -17.52
N TRP A 101 -1.80 -6.99 -18.30
CA TRP A 101 -3.19 -7.27 -17.95
C TRP A 101 -3.41 -8.73 -17.60
N TYR A 102 -4.06 -8.95 -16.46
CA TYR A 102 -4.39 -10.27 -15.93
C TYR A 102 -5.85 -10.36 -15.55
N ILE A 103 -6.39 -11.57 -15.57
CA ILE A 103 -7.68 -11.89 -14.96
C ILE A 103 -7.36 -12.66 -13.67
N LEU A 104 -7.76 -12.11 -12.54
CA LEU A 104 -7.38 -12.62 -11.22
C LEU A 104 -8.61 -12.82 -10.34
N PRO A 105 -8.61 -13.85 -9.47
CA PRO A 105 -9.57 -13.92 -8.39
C PRO A 105 -9.36 -12.78 -7.40
N ASP A 106 -10.41 -12.43 -6.67
CA ASP A 106 -10.42 -11.38 -5.66
C ASP A 106 -9.25 -11.54 -4.68
N GLY A 107 -8.71 -11.69 -3.99
CA GLY A 107 -7.61 -11.90 -3.02
C GLY A 107 -6.20 -12.04 -3.63
N LYS A 108 -6.05 -12.06 -4.96
CA LYS A 108 -4.73 -12.12 -5.60
C LYS A 108 -4.26 -10.77 -6.17
N VAL A 109 -5.18 -9.82 -6.32
CA VAL A 109 -4.88 -8.51 -6.91
C VAL A 109 -3.81 -7.76 -6.11
N ASP A 110 -3.91 -7.73 -4.78
CA ASP A 110 -2.96 -7.02 -3.92
C ASP A 110 -1.55 -7.62 -3.97
N LYS A 111 -1.45 -8.96 -4.02
CA LYS A 111 -0.15 -9.64 -4.16
C LYS A 111 0.51 -9.31 -5.48
N MET A 112 -0.27 -9.32 -6.56
CA MET A 112 0.21 -8.93 -7.87
C MET A 112 0.62 -7.47 -7.91
N ALA A 113 -0.17 -6.58 -7.34
CA ALA A 113 0.16 -5.16 -7.26
C ALA A 113 1.52 -4.94 -6.57
N LYS A 114 1.77 -5.62 -5.45
CA LYS A 114 3.08 -5.58 -4.77
C LYS A 114 4.21 -6.05 -5.67
N TYR A 115 4.06 -7.20 -6.28
CA TYR A 115 5.07 -7.79 -7.16
C TYR A 115 5.48 -6.86 -8.32
N PHE A 116 4.51 -6.11 -8.86
CA PHE A 116 4.75 -5.19 -9.98
C PHE A 116 5.26 -3.80 -9.54
N THR A 117 5.01 -3.39 -8.31
CA THR A 117 5.24 -2.00 -7.88
C THR A 117 6.22 -1.86 -6.71
N GLU A 118 6.36 -2.89 -5.87
CA GLU A 118 7.30 -2.81 -4.73
C GLU A 118 8.74 -2.86 -5.21
N THR A 119 9.51 -1.87 -4.79
CA THR A 119 10.94 -1.80 -4.98
C THR A 119 11.62 -1.79 -3.61
N GLY A 120 12.90 -2.12 -3.54
CA GLY A 120 13.64 -2.05 -2.28
C GLY A 120 13.62 -0.66 -1.64
N ILE A 121 13.46 0.40 -2.44
CA ILE A 121 13.31 1.78 -1.97
C ILE A 121 11.90 1.99 -1.41
N GLY A 122 10.85 1.53 -2.13
CA GLY A 122 9.46 1.65 -1.69
C GLY A 122 9.18 0.90 -0.39
N VAL A 123 9.80 -0.27 -0.20
CA VAL A 123 9.74 -1.02 1.07
C VAL A 123 10.35 -0.20 2.22
N ARG A 124 11.50 0.44 2.00
CA ARG A 124 12.13 1.29 3.03
C ARG A 124 11.30 2.53 3.35
N GLU A 125 10.74 3.19 2.33
CA GLU A 125 9.85 4.34 2.52
C GLU A 125 8.59 3.94 3.30
N ASN A 126 8.04 2.75 3.02
CA ASN A 126 6.89 2.21 3.74
C ASN A 126 7.22 1.96 5.22
N PHE A 127 8.37 1.32 5.52
CA PHE A 127 8.82 1.15 6.90
C PHE A 127 9.13 2.49 7.60
N ASP A 128 9.74 3.43 6.89
CA ASP A 128 10.03 4.74 7.45
C ASP A 128 8.76 5.54 7.77
N PHE A 129 7.70 5.34 7.00
CA PHE A 129 6.43 6.04 7.18
C PHE A 129 5.50 5.33 8.17
N PHE A 130 5.19 4.05 7.96
CA PHE A 130 4.25 3.28 8.79
C PHE A 130 4.91 2.58 9.98
N GLY A 131 6.22 2.42 9.99
CA GLY A 131 6.95 1.67 11.01
C GLY A 131 7.25 0.23 10.61
N GLU A 132 8.02 -0.42 11.46
CA GLU A 132 8.56 -1.77 11.22
C GLU A 132 7.52 -2.89 11.47
N PHE A 133 6.48 -2.60 12.24
CA PHE A 133 5.51 -3.61 12.65
C PHE A 133 4.10 -3.23 12.22
N VAL A 134 3.35 -4.23 11.77
CA VAL A 134 1.91 -4.11 11.54
C VAL A 134 1.18 -4.72 12.73
N VAL A 135 0.30 -3.93 13.34
CA VAL A 135 -0.46 -4.34 14.52
C VAL A 135 -1.96 -4.28 14.24
N SER A 136 -2.70 -5.17 14.88
CA SER A 136 -4.16 -5.19 14.77
C SER A 136 -4.76 -4.04 15.57
N PRO A 137 -5.73 -3.29 15.02
CA PRO A 137 -6.44 -2.24 15.76
C PRO A 137 -7.23 -2.79 16.95
N ALA A 138 -7.59 -4.07 16.94
CA ALA A 138 -8.26 -4.75 18.05
C ALA A 138 -7.29 -5.21 19.18
N ALA A 139 -5.97 -5.11 18.97
CA ALA A 139 -5.00 -5.45 20.00
C ALA A 139 -5.13 -4.50 21.19
N ARG A 140 -4.89 -4.99 22.41
CA ARG A 140 -4.95 -4.16 23.62
C ARG A 140 -3.67 -3.33 23.78
N SER A 141 -3.85 -2.08 24.08
CA SER A 141 -2.73 -1.15 24.33
C SER A 141 -1.83 -1.61 25.46
N GLY A 142 -2.39 -2.21 26.53
CA GLY A 142 -1.63 -2.78 27.62
C GLY A 142 -0.71 -3.93 27.20
N ASP A 143 -1.12 -4.77 26.26
CA ASP A 143 -0.28 -5.87 25.74
C ASP A 143 0.92 -5.30 24.96
N LEU A 144 0.68 -4.26 24.16
CA LEU A 144 1.75 -3.55 23.46
C LEU A 144 2.70 -2.83 24.44
N ALA A 145 2.15 -2.24 25.48
CA ALA A 145 2.94 -1.58 26.51
C ALA A 145 3.88 -2.56 27.22
N LEU A 146 3.39 -3.77 27.52
CA LEU A 146 4.20 -4.84 28.12
C LEU A 146 5.27 -5.35 27.12
N ALA A 147 4.93 -5.50 25.85
CA ALA A 147 5.84 -6.08 24.85
C ALA A 147 6.96 -5.11 24.45
N TYR A 148 6.64 -3.83 24.31
CA TYR A 148 7.54 -2.81 23.75
C TYR A 148 7.93 -1.69 24.72
N GLY A 149 7.36 -1.64 25.93
CA GLY A 149 7.65 -0.62 26.92
C GLY A 149 6.97 0.73 26.64
N LEU A 150 5.80 0.74 25.99
CA LEU A 150 5.05 1.97 25.74
C LEU A 150 4.58 2.59 27.06
N LYS A 151 4.62 3.92 27.11
CA LYS A 151 4.10 4.68 28.26
C LYS A 151 2.65 5.07 28.00
N LEU A 152 1.74 4.38 28.65
CA LEU A 152 0.32 4.66 28.63
C LEU A 152 -0.08 5.58 29.79
N GLU A 153 -1.14 6.35 29.58
CA GLU A 153 -1.77 7.13 30.65
C GLU A 153 -2.73 6.24 31.47
N ALA A 154 -3.10 6.73 32.66
CA ALA A 154 -4.01 6.00 33.53
C ALA A 154 -5.35 5.72 32.82
N GLY A 155 -5.75 4.46 32.80
CA GLY A 155 -7.00 4.00 32.19
C GLY A 155 -6.91 3.66 30.68
N GLU A 156 -5.72 3.73 30.07
CA GLU A 156 -5.53 3.37 28.66
C GLU A 156 -5.19 1.90 28.45
N GLU A 157 -4.71 1.20 29.47
CA GLU A 157 -4.26 -0.21 29.36
C GLU A 157 -5.34 -1.19 28.86
N GLY A 158 -6.60 -0.87 29.12
CA GLY A 158 -7.75 -1.69 28.72
C GLY A 158 -8.30 -1.40 27.34
N LEU A 159 -7.89 -0.29 26.72
CA LEU A 159 -8.38 0.13 25.40
C LEU A 159 -7.79 -0.74 24.29
N SER A 160 -8.54 -0.91 23.21
CA SER A 160 -7.97 -1.36 21.94
C SER A 160 -7.09 -0.26 21.34
N LEU A 161 -6.22 -0.62 20.41
CA LEU A 161 -5.39 0.38 19.72
C LEU A 161 -6.23 1.34 18.89
N ALA A 162 -7.36 0.90 18.33
CA ALA A 162 -8.31 1.79 17.66
C ALA A 162 -8.91 2.81 18.63
N GLU A 163 -9.42 2.37 19.79
CA GLU A 163 -9.97 3.28 20.80
C GLU A 163 -8.91 4.25 21.37
N LEU A 164 -7.67 3.77 21.53
CA LEU A 164 -6.57 4.62 21.95
C LEU A 164 -6.21 5.66 20.87
N PHE A 165 -6.27 5.25 19.62
CA PHE A 165 -6.04 6.12 18.47
C PHE A 165 -7.10 7.22 18.41
N ASP A 166 -8.38 6.87 18.49
CA ASP A 166 -9.49 7.83 18.49
C ASP A 166 -9.41 8.80 19.68
N LYS A 167 -9.01 8.29 20.84
CA LYS A 167 -8.86 9.12 22.06
C LYS A 167 -7.75 10.15 21.94
N ARG A 168 -6.64 9.81 21.27
CA ARG A 168 -5.44 10.67 21.18
C ARG A 168 -5.32 11.42 19.86
N SER A 169 -6.09 11.02 18.84
CA SER A 169 -6.13 11.71 17.56
C SER A 169 -6.90 13.02 17.68
N ASP A 170 -6.39 14.07 17.04
CA ASP A 170 -7.11 15.33 16.89
C ASP A 170 -8.20 15.27 15.80
N SER A 171 -8.22 14.19 14.99
CA SER A 171 -9.15 13.99 13.88
C SER A 171 -10.41 13.27 14.36
N GLN A 172 -11.60 13.78 14.00
CA GLN A 172 -12.87 13.13 14.32
C GLN A 172 -13.10 11.86 13.47
N GLU A 173 -12.52 11.79 12.29
CA GLU A 173 -12.54 10.64 11.39
C GLU A 173 -11.10 10.31 11.01
N PRO A 174 -10.56 9.14 11.42
CA PRO A 174 -9.23 8.72 11.04
C PRO A 174 -9.11 8.54 9.53
N VAL A 175 -7.99 8.96 8.97
CA VAL A 175 -7.63 8.70 7.57
C VAL A 175 -6.30 7.96 7.49
N GLU A 176 -6.06 7.30 6.39
CA GLU A 176 -4.80 6.59 6.15
C GLU A 176 -3.62 7.58 6.25
N GLY A 177 -2.62 7.23 7.05
CA GLY A 177 -1.46 8.08 7.32
C GLY A 177 -1.55 8.94 8.58
N ASP A 178 -2.71 9.02 9.22
CA ASP A 178 -2.85 9.69 10.52
C ASP A 178 -2.01 9.01 11.58
N ARG A 179 -1.47 9.80 12.52
CA ARG A 179 -0.48 9.34 13.50
C ARG A 179 -0.77 9.85 14.88
N ILE A 180 -0.48 9.00 15.86
CA ILE A 180 -0.40 9.39 17.27
C ILE A 180 0.96 8.99 17.86
N ASP A 181 1.47 9.81 18.78
CA ASP A 181 2.67 9.48 19.58
C ASP A 181 2.25 8.86 20.90
N ILE A 182 2.88 7.74 21.25
CA ILE A 182 2.66 7.02 22.50
C ILE A 182 4.00 6.89 23.22
N GLY A 183 4.47 7.99 23.82
CA GLY A 183 5.72 7.99 24.58
C GLY A 183 6.96 7.70 23.75
N GLY A 184 7.02 8.22 22.54
CA GLY A 184 8.10 8.08 21.57
C GLY A 184 7.87 6.96 20.54
N PHE A 185 6.83 6.16 20.71
CA PHE A 185 6.37 5.21 19.70
C PHE A 185 5.34 5.88 18.80
N MET A 186 5.50 5.75 17.48
CA MET A 186 4.54 6.29 16.53
C MET A 186 3.60 5.21 16.07
N LEU A 187 2.31 5.38 16.31
CA LEU A 187 1.25 4.52 15.78
C LEU A 187 0.58 5.25 14.62
N THR A 188 0.55 4.62 13.46
CA THR A 188 0.05 5.21 12.20
C THR A 188 -1.11 4.37 11.67
N ALA A 189 -2.23 4.99 11.32
CA ALA A 189 -3.33 4.32 10.61
C ALA A 189 -2.84 3.93 9.20
N LYS A 190 -2.79 2.62 8.91
CA LYS A 190 -2.24 2.11 7.65
C LYS A 190 -3.32 1.79 6.62
N GLU A 191 -4.44 1.25 7.07
CA GLU A 191 -5.61 0.98 6.24
C GLU A 191 -6.83 1.51 6.97
N VAL A 192 -7.62 2.33 6.29
CA VAL A 192 -8.87 2.89 6.81
C VAL A 192 -9.95 2.67 5.76
N ASP A 193 -11.10 2.13 6.18
CA ASP A 193 -12.22 1.93 5.27
C ASP A 193 -12.99 3.24 5.00
N GLY A 194 -13.93 3.21 4.04
CA GLY A 194 -14.75 4.38 3.71
C GLY A 194 -15.70 4.85 4.82
N GLY A 195 -15.77 4.14 5.93
CA GLY A 195 -16.53 4.49 7.15
C GLY A 195 -15.64 5.01 8.28
N GLY A 196 -14.33 5.21 8.05
CA GLY A 196 -13.39 5.69 9.06
C GLY A 196 -12.90 4.60 10.03
N ASN A 197 -13.22 3.31 9.78
CA ASN A 197 -12.72 2.25 10.64
C ASN A 197 -11.30 1.85 10.25
N ILE A 198 -10.41 1.76 11.22
CA ILE A 198 -9.02 1.37 11.00
C ILE A 198 -8.93 -0.14 10.85
N GLY A 199 -8.49 -0.61 9.68
CA GLY A 199 -8.30 -2.03 9.37
C GLY A 199 -6.94 -2.57 9.80
N SER A 200 -5.89 -1.77 9.70
CA SER A 200 -4.54 -2.11 10.17
C SER A 200 -3.77 -0.87 10.58
N MET A 201 -2.81 -1.03 11.49
CA MET A 201 -1.97 0.05 12.01
C MET A 201 -0.50 -0.32 11.88
N GLY A 202 0.32 0.69 11.62
CA GLY A 202 1.77 0.58 11.65
C GLY A 202 2.34 1.07 12.97
N LEU A 203 3.29 0.34 13.56
CA LEU A 203 3.99 0.72 14.77
C LEU A 203 5.47 0.97 14.47
N LYS A 204 5.92 2.18 14.75
CA LYS A 204 7.32 2.58 14.66
C LYS A 204 7.92 2.69 16.07
N VAL A 205 9.02 1.98 16.25
CA VAL A 205 9.74 1.96 17.52
C VAL A 205 10.75 3.11 17.55
N PRO A 206 10.92 3.81 18.68
CA PRO A 206 11.97 4.83 18.82
C PRO A 206 13.35 4.18 18.65
N ARG A 207 14.21 4.83 17.88
CA ARG A 207 15.61 4.42 17.67
C ARG A 207 16.50 4.98 18.74
#